data_01a4ba3bf4accce36cf1a34556ae2d92
#
_entry.id   01a4ba3bf4accce36cf1a34556ae2d92
#
_cell.length_a   1.000
_cell.length_b   1.000
_cell.length_c   1.000
_cell.angle_alpha   90.00
_cell.angle_beta   90.00
_cell.angle_gamma   90.00
#
_symmetry.space_group_name_H-M   'P 1'
#
loop_
_entity.id
_entity.type
_entity.pdbx_description
1 polymer ?
#
loop_
_entity_poly.entity_id
_entity_poly.type
_entity_poly.pdbx_seq_one_letter_code
_entity_poly.pdbx_strand_id
1 'polypeptide(L)'
;PRVPAGQIGEVVRVHAGCDDYAADAARRSRLHRFPMRSITVAVPGSAPADRAIRQALSSLGCTVLDRWRKGVPAFSGLHGGLYLSAQDESGTLLDPGQLLTLVCLIEMEDGGGRVAVPDGASAAVDLVAAGFHGTALRLGRDGEQALSLYAALPWLRDAAFAAARICSRMGSSGEKLEALMSKTPRFSSWKREVPLHGNRGLLMQTLAEGKAAAGGEGVRIHTGNGWVYLVPLSRRPALRILAESPDLEVAAELCDFYAGRAAQLDR
;
A
#
# COMPACT_ATOMS: atom_id res chain seq x y z
N PRO A 1 34.84 2.04 3.00
CA PRO A 1 35.72 1.57 4.07
C PRO A 1 35.24 0.19 4.54
N ARG A 2 36.15 -0.80 4.61
CA ARG A 2 35.81 -2.11 5.18
C ARG A 2 35.98 -2.00 6.70
N VAL A 3 34.99 -2.48 7.45
CA VAL A 3 35.07 -2.56 8.90
C VAL A 3 36.06 -3.66 9.29
N PRO A 4 36.99 -3.44 10.24
CA PRO A 4 37.89 -4.46 10.74
C PRO A 4 37.13 -5.67 11.31
N ALA A 5 37.66 -6.88 11.15
CA ALA A 5 36.99 -8.12 11.55
C ALA A 5 36.53 -8.13 13.04
N GLY A 6 37.27 -7.48 13.93
CA GLY A 6 36.92 -7.37 15.35
C GLY A 6 35.79 -6.37 15.66
N GLN A 7 35.28 -5.65 14.64
CA GLN A 7 34.15 -4.73 14.75
C GLN A 7 32.90 -5.27 14.04
N ILE A 8 32.98 -6.47 13.47
CA ILE A 8 31.81 -7.17 12.91
C ILE A 8 31.00 -7.69 14.09
N GLY A 9 29.73 -7.28 14.17
CA GLY A 9 28.86 -7.72 15.26
C GLY A 9 28.64 -9.24 15.26
N GLU A 10 28.19 -9.76 16.38
CA GLU A 10 27.89 -11.17 16.56
C GLU A 10 26.59 -11.55 15.81
N VAL A 11 26.59 -12.70 15.14
CA VAL A 11 25.38 -13.26 14.51
C VAL A 11 24.61 -14.03 15.55
N VAL A 12 23.53 -13.47 16.05
CA VAL A 12 22.64 -14.13 17.01
C VAL A 12 21.48 -14.81 16.25
N ARG A 13 21.25 -16.08 16.50
CA ARG A 13 20.05 -16.79 16.01
C ARG A 13 18.86 -16.44 16.90
N VAL A 14 17.84 -15.80 16.30
CA VAL A 14 16.55 -15.55 16.96
C VAL A 14 15.60 -16.70 16.60
N HIS A 15 15.35 -17.62 17.52
CA HIS A 15 14.54 -18.82 17.26
C HIS A 15 13.03 -18.52 17.21
N ALA A 16 12.53 -17.55 17.97
CA ALA A 16 11.12 -17.18 18.07
C ALA A 16 10.71 -15.98 17.20
N GLY A 17 11.60 -15.42 16.39
CA GLY A 17 11.36 -14.15 15.70
C GLY A 17 10.13 -14.15 14.79
N CYS A 18 9.81 -15.27 14.14
CA CYS A 18 8.60 -15.37 13.31
C CYS A 18 7.32 -15.41 14.15
N ASP A 19 7.35 -16.12 15.28
CA ASP A 19 6.20 -16.25 16.18
C ASP A 19 5.94 -14.95 16.92
N ASP A 20 6.99 -14.27 17.39
CA ASP A 20 6.91 -12.95 18.02
C ASP A 20 6.36 -11.91 17.05
N TYR A 21 6.82 -11.91 15.80
CA TYR A 21 6.33 -11.03 14.75
C TYR A 21 4.83 -11.28 14.45
N ALA A 22 4.44 -12.55 14.32
CA ALA A 22 3.05 -12.93 14.06
C ALA A 22 2.12 -12.55 15.23
N ALA A 23 2.58 -12.77 16.46
CA ALA A 23 1.86 -12.38 17.66
C ALA A 23 1.71 -10.85 17.77
N ASP A 24 2.77 -10.10 17.44
CA ASP A 24 2.72 -8.63 17.41
C ASP A 24 1.76 -8.12 16.32
N ALA A 25 1.81 -8.72 15.11
CA ALA A 25 0.89 -8.38 14.03
C ALA A 25 -0.57 -8.62 14.45
N ALA A 26 -0.88 -9.77 15.04
CA ALA A 26 -2.22 -10.09 15.53
C ALA A 26 -2.65 -9.12 16.65
N ARG A 27 -1.78 -8.87 17.63
CA ARG A 27 -2.09 -8.02 18.80
C ARG A 27 -2.36 -6.56 18.39
N ARG A 28 -1.47 -5.96 17.59
CA ARG A 28 -1.56 -4.54 17.19
C ARG A 28 -2.66 -4.28 16.17
N SER A 29 -3.01 -5.29 15.36
CA SER A 29 -4.06 -5.14 14.33
C SER A 29 -5.47 -5.34 14.85
N ARG A 30 -5.66 -5.78 16.11
CA ARG A 30 -7.00 -5.89 16.71
C ARG A 30 -7.65 -4.53 16.84
N LEU A 31 -8.92 -4.46 16.44
CA LEU A 31 -9.76 -3.31 16.69
C LEU A 31 -10.26 -3.35 18.15
N HIS A 32 -10.19 -2.21 18.84
CA HIS A 32 -10.50 -2.16 20.26
C HIS A 32 -11.99 -2.11 20.58
N ARG A 33 -12.81 -1.70 19.62
CA ARG A 33 -14.23 -1.36 19.86
C ARG A 33 -15.18 -2.55 19.95
N PHE A 34 -14.83 -3.69 19.33
CA PHE A 34 -15.74 -4.84 19.27
C PHE A 34 -14.98 -6.16 19.38
N PRO A 35 -15.59 -7.18 20.04
CA PRO A 35 -15.00 -8.51 20.06
C PRO A 35 -14.97 -9.10 18.65
N MET A 36 -13.81 -9.65 18.28
CA MET A 36 -13.64 -10.32 16.99
C MET A 36 -14.23 -11.73 17.05
N ARG A 37 -15.12 -12.06 16.10
CA ARG A 37 -15.56 -13.43 15.84
C ARG A 37 -14.52 -14.14 14.96
N SER A 38 -14.35 -15.44 15.15
CA SER A 38 -13.51 -16.23 14.25
C SER A 38 -14.09 -16.20 12.84
N ILE A 39 -13.23 -15.97 11.86
CA ILE A 39 -13.55 -16.00 10.43
C ILE A 39 -12.67 -16.99 9.71
N THR A 40 -13.15 -17.53 8.61
CA THR A 40 -12.34 -18.40 7.74
C THR A 40 -11.75 -17.59 6.60
N VAL A 41 -10.44 -17.73 6.39
CA VAL A 41 -9.69 -17.06 5.32
C VAL A 41 -8.75 -18.06 4.66
N ALA A 42 -8.22 -17.76 3.47
CA ALA A 42 -7.23 -18.58 2.79
C ALA A 42 -5.90 -17.83 2.62
N VAL A 43 -4.80 -18.55 2.74
CA VAL A 43 -3.45 -18.07 2.39
C VAL A 43 -2.79 -19.15 1.52
N PRO A 44 -3.03 -19.14 0.20
CA PRO A 44 -2.63 -20.24 -0.69
C PRO A 44 -1.13 -20.27 -0.99
N GLY A 45 -0.41 -19.19 -0.76
CA GLY A 45 1.03 -19.08 -1.03
C GLY A 45 1.91 -19.79 0.01
N SER A 46 3.16 -20.05 -0.37
CA SER A 46 4.18 -20.67 0.49
C SER A 46 5.43 -19.79 0.66
N ALA A 47 5.46 -18.60 0.09
CA ALA A 47 6.54 -17.64 0.25
C ALA A 47 6.72 -17.25 1.73
N PRO A 48 7.88 -16.76 2.17
CA PRO A 48 8.08 -16.31 3.54
C PRO A 48 7.02 -15.30 4.02
N ALA A 49 6.61 -14.37 3.17
CA ALA A 49 5.55 -13.41 3.46
C ALA A 49 4.19 -14.08 3.70
N ASP A 50 3.83 -15.10 2.90
CA ASP A 50 2.57 -15.83 3.06
C ASP A 50 2.57 -16.64 4.36
N ARG A 51 3.71 -17.23 4.74
CA ARG A 51 3.84 -17.91 6.04
C ARG A 51 3.64 -16.96 7.21
N ALA A 52 4.22 -15.76 7.12
CA ALA A 52 4.03 -14.72 8.13
C ALA A 52 2.56 -14.28 8.24
N ILE A 53 1.88 -14.06 7.09
CA ILE A 53 0.45 -13.77 7.05
C ILE A 53 -0.35 -14.90 7.71
N ARG A 54 -0.08 -16.15 7.35
CA ARG A 54 -0.76 -17.32 7.91
C ARG A 54 -0.64 -17.39 9.43
N GLN A 55 0.59 -17.24 9.96
CA GLN A 55 0.83 -17.24 11.39
C GLN A 55 0.12 -16.07 12.10
N ALA A 56 0.19 -14.86 11.54
CA ALA A 56 -0.47 -13.68 12.10
C ALA A 56 -2.00 -13.87 12.15
N LEU A 57 -2.61 -14.39 11.08
CA LEU A 57 -4.07 -14.64 11.03
C LEU A 57 -4.49 -15.77 11.98
N SER A 58 -3.69 -16.83 12.10
CA SER A 58 -3.92 -17.90 13.09
C SER A 58 -3.83 -17.35 14.53
N SER A 59 -2.82 -16.52 14.82
CA SER A 59 -2.66 -15.86 16.14
C SER A 59 -3.78 -14.85 16.43
N LEU A 60 -4.38 -14.26 15.38
CA LEU A 60 -5.54 -13.39 15.49
C LEU A 60 -6.82 -14.18 15.87
N GLY A 61 -6.85 -15.49 15.62
CA GLY A 61 -7.99 -16.37 15.86
C GLY A 61 -8.81 -16.72 14.61
N CYS A 62 -8.24 -16.50 13.41
CA CYS A 62 -8.84 -16.94 12.15
C CYS A 62 -8.61 -18.43 11.90
N THR A 63 -9.56 -19.08 11.23
CA THR A 63 -9.35 -20.39 10.59
C THR A 63 -8.69 -20.17 9.24
N VAL A 64 -7.43 -20.61 9.09
CA VAL A 64 -6.64 -20.35 7.87
C VAL A 64 -6.57 -21.61 7.01
N LEU A 65 -7.03 -21.48 5.75
CA LEU A 65 -6.97 -22.54 4.74
C LEU A 65 -5.74 -22.40 3.84
N ASP A 66 -5.22 -23.53 3.40
CA ASP A 66 -4.08 -23.58 2.46
C ASP A 66 -4.46 -23.35 1.00
N ARG A 67 -5.76 -23.38 0.67
CA ARG A 67 -6.27 -23.20 -0.67
C ARG A 67 -7.50 -22.31 -0.65
N TRP A 68 -7.58 -21.43 -1.64
CA TRP A 68 -8.79 -20.65 -1.84
C TRP A 68 -9.99 -21.54 -2.22
N ARG A 69 -11.16 -21.15 -1.77
CA ARG A 69 -12.44 -21.69 -2.20
C ARG A 69 -13.49 -20.59 -2.24
N LYS A 70 -14.50 -20.75 -3.08
CA LYS A 70 -15.61 -19.80 -3.19
C LYS A 70 -16.25 -19.51 -1.83
N GLY A 71 -16.49 -18.25 -1.55
CA GLY A 71 -17.05 -17.79 -0.27
C GLY A 71 -16.02 -17.51 0.82
N VAL A 72 -14.73 -17.67 0.52
CA VAL A 72 -13.63 -17.43 1.47
C VAL A 72 -12.63 -16.42 0.86
N PRO A 73 -12.35 -15.29 1.51
CA PRO A 73 -11.34 -14.37 1.01
C PRO A 73 -9.94 -14.98 1.14
N ALA A 74 -9.04 -14.62 0.23
CA ALA A 74 -7.65 -15.07 0.26
C ALA A 74 -6.69 -13.90 0.32
N PHE A 75 -5.55 -14.12 0.98
CA PHE A 75 -4.49 -13.12 1.16
C PHE A 75 -3.12 -13.68 0.76
N SER A 76 -2.28 -12.83 0.19
CA SER A 76 -0.87 -13.15 -0.09
C SER A 76 0.01 -11.90 -0.04
N GLY A 77 1.30 -12.11 0.23
CA GLY A 77 2.28 -11.02 0.30
C GLY A 77 2.96 -10.76 -1.05
N LEU A 78 3.01 -9.51 -1.48
CA LEU A 78 3.76 -9.06 -2.64
C LEU A 78 5.06 -8.36 -2.23
N HIS A 79 6.06 -8.41 -3.12
CA HIS A 79 7.36 -7.74 -2.92
C HIS A 79 8.01 -8.03 -1.56
N GLY A 80 8.04 -9.30 -1.16
CA GLY A 80 8.63 -9.71 0.11
C GLY A 80 7.78 -9.36 1.33
N GLY A 81 6.49 -9.08 1.15
CA GLY A 81 5.56 -8.74 2.22
C GLY A 81 5.34 -7.23 2.44
N LEU A 82 5.89 -6.38 1.56
CA LEU A 82 5.65 -4.93 1.63
C LEU A 82 4.22 -4.55 1.26
N TYR A 83 3.57 -5.32 0.37
CA TYR A 83 2.20 -5.06 -0.06
C TYR A 83 1.34 -6.30 0.09
N LEU A 84 0.07 -6.07 0.40
CA LEU A 84 -0.94 -7.11 0.45
C LEU A 84 -1.59 -7.28 -0.92
N SER A 85 -1.80 -8.53 -1.33
CA SER A 85 -2.72 -8.93 -2.38
C SER A 85 -3.86 -9.71 -1.75
N ALA A 86 -5.06 -9.53 -2.27
CA ALA A 86 -6.22 -10.28 -1.80
C ALA A 86 -7.16 -10.66 -2.94
N GLN A 87 -7.89 -11.75 -2.75
CA GLN A 87 -9.08 -12.10 -3.49
C GLN A 87 -10.28 -12.04 -2.55
N ASP A 88 -11.39 -11.51 -3.02
CA ASP A 88 -12.63 -11.50 -2.26
C ASP A 88 -13.31 -12.89 -2.28
N GLU A 89 -14.48 -12.96 -1.67
CA GLU A 89 -15.28 -14.20 -1.55
C GLU A 89 -15.79 -14.71 -2.90
N SER A 90 -15.86 -13.87 -3.92
CA SER A 90 -16.25 -14.24 -5.29
C SER A 90 -15.08 -14.79 -6.11
N GLY A 91 -13.84 -14.52 -5.69
CA GLY A 91 -12.60 -14.83 -6.38
C GLY A 91 -12.04 -13.64 -7.20
N THR A 92 -12.63 -12.46 -7.06
CA THR A 92 -12.14 -11.24 -7.71
C THR A 92 -10.83 -10.80 -7.06
N LEU A 93 -9.78 -10.64 -7.88
CA LEU A 93 -8.51 -10.11 -7.42
C LEU A 93 -8.65 -8.61 -7.15
N LEU A 94 -8.27 -8.20 -5.95
CA LEU A 94 -8.35 -6.81 -5.51
C LEU A 94 -7.05 -6.07 -5.79
N ASP A 95 -7.18 -4.83 -6.24
CA ASP A 95 -6.03 -3.96 -6.48
C ASP A 95 -5.34 -3.58 -5.16
N PRO A 96 -4.00 -3.65 -5.06
CA PRO A 96 -3.26 -3.31 -3.85
C PRO A 96 -3.46 -1.87 -3.37
N GLY A 97 -3.69 -0.91 -4.28
CA GLY A 97 -3.99 0.48 -3.93
C GLY A 97 -5.38 0.62 -3.30
N GLN A 98 -6.35 -0.15 -3.78
CA GLN A 98 -7.68 -0.22 -3.16
C GLN A 98 -7.63 -0.89 -1.79
N LEU A 99 -6.81 -1.95 -1.61
CA LEU A 99 -6.58 -2.57 -0.30
C LEU A 99 -5.92 -1.60 0.68
N LEU A 100 -4.95 -0.81 0.24
CA LEU A 100 -4.37 0.26 1.06
C LEU A 100 -5.44 1.29 1.47
N THR A 101 -6.32 1.67 0.55
CA THR A 101 -7.44 2.57 0.85
C THR A 101 -8.40 1.97 1.87
N LEU A 102 -8.70 0.67 1.78
CA LEU A 102 -9.51 -0.03 2.79
C LEU A 102 -8.83 -0.02 4.17
N VAL A 103 -7.53 -0.27 4.23
CA VAL A 103 -6.79 -0.22 5.50
C VAL A 103 -6.81 1.18 6.10
N CYS A 104 -6.68 2.23 5.26
CA CYS A 104 -6.84 3.61 5.71
C CYS A 104 -8.26 3.90 6.22
N LEU A 105 -9.30 3.39 5.56
CA LEU A 105 -10.68 3.50 6.02
C LEU A 105 -10.87 2.86 7.38
N ILE A 106 -10.35 1.65 7.58
CA ILE A 106 -10.42 0.94 8.87
C ILE A 106 -9.72 1.73 9.97
N GLU A 107 -8.57 2.34 9.67
CA GLU A 107 -7.84 3.18 10.61
C GLU A 107 -8.64 4.42 11.03
N MET A 108 -9.28 5.08 10.06
CA MET A 108 -10.14 6.23 10.33
C MET A 108 -11.37 5.84 11.15
N GLU A 109 -12.03 4.72 10.84
CA GLU A 109 -13.16 4.18 11.61
C GLU A 109 -12.78 3.86 13.06
N ASP A 110 -11.55 3.38 13.30
CA ASP A 110 -11.05 3.04 14.64
C ASP A 110 -10.61 4.29 15.45
N GLY A 111 -10.70 5.47 14.85
CA GLY A 111 -10.45 6.75 15.50
C GLY A 111 -9.04 7.28 15.30
N GLY A 112 -8.28 6.75 14.33
CA GLY A 112 -6.89 7.15 14.05
C GLY A 112 -6.74 8.62 13.62
N GLY A 113 -7.72 9.18 12.96
CA GLY A 113 -7.76 10.59 12.52
C GLY A 113 -6.67 10.98 11.50
N ARG A 114 -5.60 10.22 11.40
CA ARG A 114 -4.47 10.48 10.50
C ARG A 114 -3.87 9.18 9.97
N VAL A 115 -3.53 9.19 8.68
CA VAL A 115 -2.74 8.12 8.03
C VAL A 115 -1.58 8.71 7.26
N ALA A 116 -0.54 7.92 7.00
CA ALA A 116 0.56 8.30 6.13
C ALA A 116 0.73 7.24 5.03
N VAL A 117 0.83 7.68 3.78
CA VAL A 117 0.90 6.81 2.61
C VAL A 117 1.97 7.28 1.62
N PRO A 118 2.48 6.41 0.73
CA PRO A 118 3.38 6.81 -0.35
C PRO A 118 2.75 7.90 -1.25
N ASP A 119 3.59 8.71 -1.89
CA ASP A 119 3.12 9.80 -2.78
C ASP A 119 2.27 9.29 -3.95
N GLY A 120 2.56 8.09 -4.45
CA GLY A 120 1.81 7.43 -5.51
C GLY A 120 0.53 6.71 -5.06
N ALA A 121 0.15 6.80 -3.78
CA ALA A 121 -1.10 6.21 -3.33
C ALA A 121 -2.32 6.95 -3.87
N SER A 122 -3.43 6.23 -4.05
CA SER A 122 -4.69 6.73 -4.61
C SER A 122 -5.21 7.99 -3.88
N ALA A 123 -5.87 8.88 -4.63
CA ALA A 123 -6.65 10.00 -4.07
C ALA A 123 -7.85 9.52 -3.25
N ALA A 124 -8.28 8.28 -3.42
CA ALA A 124 -9.30 7.66 -2.58
C ALA A 124 -8.96 7.73 -1.09
N VAL A 125 -7.66 7.67 -0.73
CA VAL A 125 -7.20 7.83 0.65
C VAL A 125 -7.50 9.23 1.19
N ASP A 126 -7.33 10.28 0.36
CA ASP A 126 -7.62 11.65 0.77
C ASP A 126 -9.13 11.83 0.99
N LEU A 127 -9.98 11.23 0.14
CA LEU A 127 -11.45 11.26 0.31
C LEU A 127 -11.89 10.51 1.56
N VAL A 128 -11.30 9.33 1.83
CA VAL A 128 -11.55 8.59 3.07
C VAL A 128 -11.19 9.46 4.27
N ALA A 129 -10.00 10.03 4.31
CA ALA A 129 -9.58 10.88 5.41
C ALA A 129 -10.51 12.08 5.61
N ALA A 130 -10.89 12.77 4.53
CA ALA A 130 -11.81 13.91 4.57
C ALA A 130 -13.19 13.52 5.13
N GLY A 131 -13.71 12.34 4.78
CA GLY A 131 -15.00 11.83 5.28
C GLY A 131 -15.03 11.62 6.81
N PHE A 132 -13.87 11.46 7.44
CA PHE A 132 -13.71 11.35 8.89
C PHE A 132 -13.11 12.61 9.54
N HIS A 133 -13.08 13.75 8.83
CA HIS A 133 -12.41 14.98 9.28
C HIS A 133 -10.93 14.75 9.66
N GLY A 134 -10.31 13.72 9.06
CA GLY A 134 -8.94 13.32 9.27
C GLY A 134 -8.00 13.85 8.19
N THR A 135 -6.75 13.39 8.22
CA THR A 135 -5.70 13.84 7.29
C THR A 135 -4.90 12.65 6.74
N ALA A 136 -4.68 12.64 5.43
CA ALA A 136 -3.74 11.75 4.76
C ALA A 136 -2.43 12.49 4.46
N LEU A 137 -1.33 12.05 5.10
CA LEU A 137 0.00 12.59 4.86
C LEU A 137 0.69 11.79 3.74
N ARG A 138 1.52 12.46 2.95
CA ARG A 138 2.31 11.86 1.87
C ARG A 138 3.80 11.85 2.26
N LEU A 139 4.44 10.68 2.14
CA LEU A 139 5.82 10.48 2.61
C LEU A 139 6.82 11.48 2.03
N GLY A 140 6.74 11.78 0.73
CA GLY A 140 7.64 12.73 0.08
C GLY A 140 7.27 14.18 0.34
N ARG A 141 5.99 14.51 0.51
CA ARG A 141 5.51 15.88 0.71
C ARG A 141 5.60 16.32 2.16
N ASP A 142 5.19 15.45 3.09
CA ASP A 142 4.99 15.82 4.50
C ASP A 142 6.14 15.35 5.41
N GLY A 143 7.23 14.84 4.80
CA GLY A 143 8.55 14.63 5.39
C GLY A 143 8.56 13.77 6.66
N GLU A 144 9.26 14.23 7.69
CA GLU A 144 9.48 13.48 8.92
C GLU A 144 8.19 13.13 9.66
N GLN A 145 7.19 14.00 9.61
CA GLN A 145 5.90 13.77 10.25
C GLN A 145 5.16 12.57 9.61
N ALA A 146 5.17 12.49 8.28
CA ALA A 146 4.61 11.36 7.55
C ALA A 146 5.40 10.08 7.81
N LEU A 147 6.73 10.14 7.83
CA LEU A 147 7.60 8.99 8.10
C LEU A 147 7.37 8.43 9.50
N SER A 148 7.30 9.28 10.51
CA SER A 148 7.01 8.87 11.89
C SER A 148 5.66 8.17 12.01
N LEU A 149 4.62 8.75 11.42
CA LEU A 149 3.28 8.15 11.41
C LEU A 149 3.26 6.83 10.63
N TYR A 150 3.90 6.76 9.47
CA TYR A 150 4.00 5.55 8.66
C TYR A 150 4.73 4.42 9.39
N ALA A 151 5.74 4.76 10.17
CA ALA A 151 6.44 3.80 11.03
C ALA A 151 5.55 3.29 12.18
N ALA A 152 4.69 4.15 12.73
CA ALA A 152 3.77 3.80 13.81
C ALA A 152 2.61 2.91 13.36
N LEU A 153 2.21 2.96 12.07
CA LEU A 153 1.07 2.23 11.50
C LEU A 153 1.56 1.11 10.54
N PRO A 154 2.05 -0.02 11.06
CA PRO A 154 2.68 -1.06 10.24
C PRO A 154 1.74 -1.66 9.18
N TRP A 155 0.44 -1.69 9.39
CA TRP A 155 -0.55 -2.17 8.44
C TRP A 155 -0.63 -1.35 7.14
N LEU A 156 0.00 -0.18 7.08
CA LEU A 156 0.12 0.61 5.85
C LEU A 156 1.30 0.18 4.95
N ARG A 157 2.22 -0.67 5.46
CA ARG A 157 3.47 -1.04 4.79
C ARG A 157 3.91 -2.49 4.98
N ASP A 158 3.05 -3.32 5.56
CA ASP A 158 3.34 -4.71 5.87
C ASP A 158 2.11 -5.58 5.65
N ALA A 159 2.24 -6.59 4.80
CA ALA A 159 1.14 -7.43 4.36
C ALA A 159 0.51 -8.25 5.51
N ALA A 160 1.30 -8.71 6.48
CA ALA A 160 0.76 -9.51 7.58
C ALA A 160 -0.06 -8.63 8.54
N PHE A 161 0.43 -7.43 8.85
CA PHE A 161 -0.34 -6.45 9.63
C PHE A 161 -1.58 -5.97 8.89
N ALA A 162 -1.49 -5.70 7.58
CA ALA A 162 -2.63 -5.29 6.77
C ALA A 162 -3.71 -6.38 6.71
N ALA A 163 -3.33 -7.63 6.44
CA ALA A 163 -4.24 -8.77 6.45
C ALA A 163 -4.92 -8.95 7.81
N ALA A 164 -4.14 -8.88 8.90
CA ALA A 164 -4.67 -8.98 10.26
C ALA A 164 -5.63 -7.82 10.59
N ARG A 165 -5.33 -6.58 10.15
CA ARG A 165 -6.21 -5.40 10.35
C ARG A 165 -7.53 -5.57 9.62
N ILE A 166 -7.52 -6.01 8.35
CA ILE A 166 -8.71 -6.30 7.56
C ILE A 166 -9.52 -7.43 8.19
N CYS A 167 -8.88 -8.55 8.57
CA CYS A 167 -9.54 -9.68 9.19
C CYS A 167 -10.15 -9.31 10.55
N SER A 168 -9.48 -8.47 11.33
CA SER A 168 -10.04 -7.93 12.58
C SER A 168 -11.30 -7.13 12.33
N ARG A 169 -11.34 -6.30 11.28
CA ARG A 169 -12.54 -5.53 10.91
C ARG A 169 -13.67 -6.44 10.43
N MET A 170 -13.36 -7.44 9.59
CA MET A 170 -14.33 -8.44 9.13
C MET A 170 -14.95 -9.21 10.31
N GLY A 171 -14.09 -9.72 11.20
CA GLY A 171 -14.53 -10.47 12.38
C GLY A 171 -15.35 -9.65 13.37
N SER A 172 -15.05 -8.35 13.50
CA SER A 172 -15.76 -7.44 14.39
C SER A 172 -17.11 -7.00 13.84
N SER A 173 -17.24 -6.78 12.53
CA SER A 173 -18.48 -6.34 11.89
C SER A 173 -19.35 -7.48 11.37
N GLY A 174 -18.76 -8.65 11.09
CA GLY A 174 -19.41 -9.75 10.37
C GLY A 174 -19.55 -9.50 8.86
N GLU A 175 -18.95 -8.43 8.34
CA GLU A 175 -19.01 -8.08 6.92
C GLU A 175 -17.98 -8.89 6.12
N LYS A 176 -18.34 -9.21 4.87
CA LYS A 176 -17.45 -9.81 3.89
C LYS A 176 -16.44 -8.80 3.37
N LEU A 177 -15.30 -9.27 2.85
CA LEU A 177 -14.28 -8.41 2.24
C LEU A 177 -14.85 -7.62 1.06
N GLU A 178 -15.64 -8.25 0.19
CA GLU A 178 -16.34 -7.58 -0.92
C GLU A 178 -17.19 -6.39 -0.43
N ALA A 179 -17.95 -6.57 0.65
CA ALA A 179 -18.79 -5.51 1.23
C ALA A 179 -17.96 -4.37 1.83
N LEU A 180 -16.83 -4.67 2.48
CA LEU A 180 -15.91 -3.66 2.98
C LEU A 180 -15.25 -2.87 1.83
N MET A 181 -14.83 -3.56 0.75
CA MET A 181 -14.28 -2.92 -0.43
C MET A 181 -15.27 -1.99 -1.13
N SER A 182 -16.57 -2.29 -1.11
CA SER A 182 -17.60 -1.43 -1.71
C SER A 182 -17.74 -0.06 -1.01
N LYS A 183 -17.25 0.08 0.23
CA LYS A 183 -17.26 1.33 1.00
C LYS A 183 -16.12 2.26 0.62
N THR A 184 -15.10 1.78 -0.08
CA THR A 184 -13.96 2.60 -0.50
C THR A 184 -14.29 3.37 -1.77
N PRO A 185 -13.90 4.66 -1.87
CA PRO A 185 -14.01 5.40 -3.12
C PRO A 185 -13.23 4.68 -4.23
N ARG A 186 -13.81 4.65 -5.42
CA ARG A 186 -13.18 4.01 -6.59
C ARG A 186 -12.69 5.06 -7.55
N PHE A 187 -11.44 4.90 -7.97
CA PHE A 187 -10.83 5.62 -9.06
C PHE A 187 -10.30 4.64 -10.08
N SER A 188 -10.30 5.05 -11.33
CA SER A 188 -9.63 4.34 -12.41
C SER A 188 -8.18 4.80 -12.48
N SER A 189 -7.27 3.85 -12.59
CA SER A 189 -5.84 4.14 -12.71
C SER A 189 -5.27 3.57 -14.00
N TRP A 190 -4.35 4.33 -14.62
CA TRP A 190 -3.58 3.90 -15.76
C TRP A 190 -2.10 4.07 -15.50
N LYS A 191 -1.30 3.14 -16.01
CA LYS A 191 0.14 3.12 -15.77
C LYS A 191 0.90 2.91 -17.04
N ARG A 192 1.95 3.71 -17.25
CA ARG A 192 2.86 3.60 -18.38
C ARG A 192 4.30 3.73 -17.91
N GLU A 193 5.21 3.08 -18.62
CA GLU A 193 6.65 3.26 -18.46
C GLU A 193 7.25 3.69 -19.80
N VAL A 194 8.09 4.71 -19.76
CA VAL A 194 8.82 5.22 -20.91
C VAL A 194 10.32 5.16 -20.64
N PRO A 195 11.14 4.78 -21.64
CA PRO A 195 12.59 4.80 -21.47
C PRO A 195 13.08 6.23 -21.25
N LEU A 196 14.21 6.38 -20.54
CA LEU A 196 14.92 7.64 -20.35
C LEU A 196 16.35 7.50 -20.88
N HIS A 197 16.81 8.49 -21.63
CA HIS A 197 18.15 8.51 -22.24
C HIS A 197 18.98 9.71 -21.75
N GLY A 198 18.32 10.81 -21.38
CA GLY A 198 18.94 12.06 -20.97
C GLY A 198 19.11 12.22 -19.46
N ASN A 199 19.26 13.48 -19.04
CA ASN A 199 19.47 13.82 -17.64
C ASN A 199 18.15 13.74 -16.85
N ARG A 200 18.07 12.69 -16.01
CA ARG A 200 16.91 12.41 -15.15
C ARG A 200 16.48 13.61 -14.27
N GLY A 201 17.46 14.30 -13.66
CA GLY A 201 17.20 15.41 -12.74
C GLY A 201 16.56 16.59 -13.47
N LEU A 202 17.12 16.97 -14.62
CA LEU A 202 16.61 18.06 -15.46
C LEU A 202 15.22 17.73 -15.98
N LEU A 203 15.01 16.50 -16.46
CA LEU A 203 13.70 16.05 -16.94
C LEU A 203 12.65 16.17 -15.83
N MET A 204 12.93 15.66 -14.63
CA MET A 204 11.98 15.72 -13.52
C MET A 204 11.68 17.15 -13.09
N GLN A 205 12.68 18.01 -13.07
CA GLN A 205 12.51 19.44 -12.77
C GLN A 205 11.60 20.14 -13.81
N THR A 206 11.82 19.86 -15.09
CA THR A 206 11.02 20.43 -16.18
C THR A 206 9.60 19.90 -16.19
N LEU A 207 9.40 18.59 -15.94
CA LEU A 207 8.07 17.98 -15.85
C LEU A 207 7.29 18.50 -14.64
N ALA A 208 7.96 18.84 -13.56
CA ALA A 208 7.35 19.40 -12.36
C ALA A 208 6.86 20.86 -12.55
N GLU A 209 7.26 21.55 -13.62
CA GLU A 209 6.90 22.98 -13.87
C GLU A 209 7.13 23.89 -12.65
N GLY A 210 8.21 23.67 -11.93
CA GLY A 210 8.50 24.40 -10.70
C GLY A 210 7.67 23.97 -9.46
N LYS A 211 6.77 23.02 -9.62
CA LYS A 211 6.06 22.34 -8.51
C LYS A 211 6.95 21.20 -7.99
N ALA A 212 8.09 21.54 -7.42
CA ALA A 212 8.96 20.56 -6.80
C ALA A 212 8.22 19.92 -5.63
N ALA A 213 8.00 18.62 -5.69
CA ALA A 213 7.71 17.84 -4.49
C ALA A 213 9.02 17.83 -3.67
N ALA A 214 9.10 18.64 -2.66
CA ALA A 214 10.24 18.64 -1.75
C ALA A 214 10.33 17.25 -1.09
N GLY A 215 11.39 16.48 -1.40
CA GLY A 215 11.79 15.28 -0.68
C GLY A 215 11.22 13.94 -1.16
N GLY A 216 10.45 13.86 -2.24
CA GLY A 216 9.91 12.60 -2.76
C GLY A 216 10.76 11.99 -3.88
N GLU A 217 10.61 10.68 -4.11
CA GLU A 217 11.25 9.98 -5.24
C GLU A 217 10.66 10.40 -6.60
N GLY A 218 9.49 11.04 -6.62
CA GLY A 218 8.74 11.41 -7.81
C GLY A 218 8.00 12.74 -7.66
N VAL A 219 7.27 13.11 -8.70
CA VAL A 219 6.47 14.34 -8.78
C VAL A 219 5.00 14.00 -8.95
N ARG A 220 4.14 14.50 -8.06
CA ARG A 220 2.69 14.40 -8.16
C ARG A 220 2.12 15.72 -8.69
N ILE A 221 1.37 15.63 -9.78
CA ILE A 221 0.77 16.75 -10.47
C ILE A 221 -0.75 16.59 -10.42
N HIS A 222 -1.44 17.55 -9.82
CA HIS A 222 -2.90 17.59 -9.85
C HIS A 222 -3.39 18.31 -11.09
N THR A 223 -4.40 17.73 -11.72
CA THR A 223 -5.09 18.27 -12.88
C THR A 223 -6.58 18.49 -12.54
N GLY A 224 -7.33 19.18 -13.39
CA GLY A 224 -8.77 19.39 -13.15
C GLY A 224 -9.58 18.09 -13.07
N ASN A 225 -9.10 17.02 -13.74
CA ASN A 225 -9.85 15.76 -13.90
C ASN A 225 -9.17 14.56 -13.24
N GLY A 226 -8.11 14.76 -12.46
CA GLY A 226 -7.36 13.69 -11.82
C GLY A 226 -5.99 14.13 -11.35
N TRP A 227 -5.06 13.19 -11.27
CA TRP A 227 -3.66 13.46 -10.93
C TRP A 227 -2.73 12.48 -11.63
N VAL A 228 -1.48 12.88 -11.76
CA VAL A 228 -0.41 12.04 -12.33
C VAL A 228 0.76 12.00 -11.36
N TYR A 229 1.36 10.82 -11.20
CA TYR A 229 2.59 10.61 -10.45
C TYR A 229 3.69 10.13 -11.40
N LEU A 230 4.75 10.91 -11.48
CA LEU A 230 5.92 10.66 -12.30
C LEU A 230 7.04 10.21 -11.39
N VAL A 231 7.56 9.00 -11.57
CA VAL A 231 8.65 8.49 -10.74
C VAL A 231 9.72 7.82 -11.60
N PRO A 232 10.97 8.30 -11.53
CA PRO A 232 12.09 7.66 -12.22
C PRO A 232 12.45 6.35 -11.51
N LEU A 233 12.65 5.28 -12.30
CA LEU A 233 13.00 3.98 -11.75
C LEU A 233 14.48 3.92 -11.38
N SER A 234 14.79 3.46 -10.16
CA SER A 234 16.17 3.39 -9.66
C SER A 234 17.01 2.31 -10.35
N ARG A 235 16.40 1.20 -10.76
CA ARG A 235 17.10 0.01 -11.30
C ARG A 235 17.27 0.00 -12.82
N ARG A 236 16.62 0.89 -13.54
CA ARG A 236 16.67 0.98 -15.00
C ARG A 236 16.39 2.41 -15.46
N PRO A 237 16.94 2.84 -16.62
CA PRO A 237 16.70 4.18 -17.14
C PRO A 237 15.28 4.27 -17.73
N ALA A 238 14.29 4.44 -16.88
CA ALA A 238 12.90 4.58 -17.27
C ALA A 238 12.14 5.48 -16.29
N LEU A 239 11.12 6.16 -16.79
CA LEU A 239 10.13 6.92 -16.03
C LEU A 239 8.85 6.11 -15.96
N ARG A 240 8.35 5.89 -14.76
CA ARG A 240 7.00 5.36 -14.54
C ARG A 240 6.04 6.51 -14.37
N ILE A 241 4.95 6.43 -15.10
CA ILE A 241 3.84 7.37 -15.08
C ILE A 241 2.63 6.61 -14.56
N LEU A 242 2.03 7.10 -13.50
CA LEU A 242 0.77 6.60 -12.94
C LEU A 242 -0.22 7.75 -12.98
N ALA A 243 -1.35 7.57 -13.64
CA ALA A 243 -2.45 8.53 -13.62
C ALA A 243 -3.67 7.90 -12.96
N GLU A 244 -4.46 8.73 -12.32
CA GLU A 244 -5.71 8.34 -11.69
C GLU A 244 -6.78 9.42 -11.94
N SER A 245 -7.98 8.95 -12.27
CA SER A 245 -9.16 9.76 -12.53
C SER A 245 -10.42 8.96 -12.17
N PRO A 246 -11.57 9.58 -11.94
CA PRO A 246 -12.86 8.88 -11.90
C PRO A 246 -13.15 8.10 -13.19
N ASP A 247 -12.65 8.58 -14.33
CA ASP A 247 -12.81 7.98 -15.65
C ASP A 247 -11.51 7.33 -16.13
N LEU A 248 -11.62 6.10 -16.66
CA LEU A 248 -10.46 5.33 -17.14
C LEU A 248 -9.85 5.94 -18.41
N GLU A 249 -10.67 6.48 -19.32
CA GLU A 249 -10.19 7.11 -20.55
C GLU A 249 -9.36 8.34 -20.20
N VAL A 250 -9.85 9.17 -19.28
CA VAL A 250 -9.12 10.35 -18.80
C VAL A 250 -7.80 9.94 -18.11
N ALA A 251 -7.80 8.88 -17.32
CA ALA A 251 -6.56 8.37 -16.72
C ALA A 251 -5.54 7.92 -17.78
N ALA A 252 -6.00 7.24 -18.83
CA ALA A 252 -5.16 6.82 -19.95
C ALA A 252 -4.61 8.03 -20.74
N GLU A 253 -5.45 9.00 -21.07
CA GLU A 253 -5.06 10.23 -21.75
C GLU A 253 -4.01 11.05 -20.97
N LEU A 254 -4.19 11.17 -19.66
CA LEU A 254 -3.20 11.81 -18.78
C LEU A 254 -1.85 11.09 -18.82
N CYS A 255 -1.84 9.75 -18.77
CA CYS A 255 -0.61 8.98 -18.93
C CYS A 255 0.05 9.22 -20.29
N ASP A 256 -0.71 9.21 -21.37
CA ASP A 256 -0.20 9.40 -22.73
C ASP A 256 0.33 10.82 -22.94
N PHE A 257 -0.35 11.82 -22.42
CA PHE A 257 0.11 13.21 -22.47
C PHE A 257 1.48 13.36 -21.79
N TYR A 258 1.64 12.87 -20.55
CA TYR A 258 2.90 12.99 -19.84
C TYR A 258 4.00 12.07 -20.40
N ALA A 259 3.65 10.93 -21.01
CA ALA A 259 4.59 10.08 -21.74
C ALA A 259 5.15 10.81 -22.99
N GLY A 260 4.28 11.44 -23.77
CA GLY A 260 4.67 12.24 -24.91
C GLY A 260 5.56 13.43 -24.53
N ARG A 261 5.19 14.13 -23.44
CA ARG A 261 5.98 15.26 -22.92
C ARG A 261 7.35 14.82 -22.42
N ALA A 262 7.42 13.69 -21.69
CA ALA A 262 8.69 13.14 -21.25
C ALA A 262 9.60 12.77 -22.43
N ALA A 263 9.06 12.12 -23.46
CA ALA A 263 9.82 11.74 -24.66
C ALA A 263 10.32 12.95 -25.48
N GLN A 264 9.60 14.08 -25.45
CA GLN A 264 10.05 15.33 -26.10
C GLN A 264 11.19 16.00 -25.34
N LEU A 265 11.18 15.95 -24.02
CA LEU A 265 12.17 16.57 -23.15
C LEU A 265 13.43 15.72 -22.96
N ASP A 266 13.36 14.42 -23.23
CA ASP A 266 14.46 13.44 -23.08
C ASP A 266 15.37 13.34 -24.34
N ARG A 267 15.24 14.27 -25.29
CA ARG A 267 16.00 14.32 -26.55
C ARG A 267 17.35 14.99 -26.41
#